data_a0eacd979eb91dd6b0764697ed84fbd3
#
_entry.id   a0eacd979eb91dd6b0764697ed84fbd3
#
_cell.length_a   1.000
_cell.length_b   1.000
_cell.length_c   1.000
_cell.angle_alpha   90.00
_cell.angle_beta   90.00
_cell.angle_gamma   90.00
#
_symmetry.space_group_name_H-M   'P 1'
#
loop_
_entity.id
_entity.type
_entity.pdbx_description
1 polymer ?
#
loop_
_entity_poly.entity_id
_entity_poly.type
_entity_poly.pdbx_seq_one_letter_code
_entity_poly.pdbx_strand_id
1 'polypeptide(L)'
;MPELAEEILRAGRVAHVAFAVEGQPYIIPMTYHYEDSVVYLHGAPASRLQKTLRAGTPVAIEVMLLDGLVASRDAKNHSLNYRSVVVYGVAVPVTDTRRKRALMEAMTERYFPGRTVGHDYDPATTGHLRALDVMAVAVDELSAKARSGPPRGARDALDKAPGSAFVVLLPGLDS
;
A
#
# COMPACT_ATOMS: atom_id res chain seq x y z
N MET A 1 -0.11 13.71 11.05
CA MET A 1 -0.81 13.23 9.83
C MET A 1 0.18 12.90 8.69
N PRO A 2 1.08 13.80 8.22
CA PRO A 2 2.06 13.45 7.18
C PRO A 2 2.99 12.29 7.59
N GLU A 3 3.52 12.32 8.80
CA GLU A 3 4.42 11.27 9.34
C GLU A 3 3.77 9.89 9.38
N LEU A 4 2.52 9.79 9.84
CA LEU A 4 1.78 8.53 9.84
C LEU A 4 1.55 8.00 8.42
N ALA A 5 1.21 8.88 7.47
CA ALA A 5 1.01 8.49 6.08
C ALA A 5 2.30 7.96 5.46
N GLU A 6 3.43 8.62 5.70
CA GLU A 6 4.73 8.19 5.22
C GLU A 6 5.15 6.84 5.81
N GLU A 7 4.96 6.64 7.12
CA GLU A 7 5.19 5.36 7.80
C GLU A 7 4.41 4.23 7.12
N ILE A 8 3.10 4.43 6.89
CA ILE A 8 2.24 3.43 6.26
C ILE A 8 2.70 3.14 4.83
N LEU A 9 2.98 4.17 4.03
CA LEU A 9 3.42 4.01 2.65
C LEU A 9 4.79 3.32 2.54
N ARG A 10 5.67 3.51 3.51
CA ARG A 10 6.96 2.80 3.58
C ARG A 10 6.79 1.35 4.03
N ALA A 11 5.97 1.07 5.03
CA ALA A 11 5.80 -0.26 5.60
C ALA A 11 4.88 -1.17 4.77
N GLY A 12 3.84 -0.63 4.14
CA GLY A 12 2.86 -1.42 3.38
C GLY A 12 3.46 -2.13 2.17
N ARG A 13 2.91 -3.26 1.81
CA ARG A 13 3.39 -4.10 0.68
C ARG A 13 2.43 -4.14 -0.49
N VAL A 14 1.15 -3.88 -0.27
CA VAL A 14 0.12 -3.90 -1.29
C VAL A 14 -0.64 -2.58 -1.25
N ALA A 15 -0.81 -1.97 -2.40
CA ALA A 15 -1.70 -0.84 -2.61
C ALA A 15 -2.97 -1.30 -3.33
N HIS A 16 -4.12 -0.82 -2.89
CA HIS A 16 -5.39 -1.02 -3.57
C HIS A 16 -5.70 0.23 -4.39
N VAL A 17 -5.58 0.12 -5.71
CA VAL A 17 -5.81 1.25 -6.63
C VAL A 17 -7.25 1.24 -7.08
N ALA A 18 -8.02 2.23 -6.63
CA ALA A 18 -9.42 2.42 -6.98
C ALA A 18 -9.58 3.49 -8.07
N PHE A 19 -10.42 3.23 -9.06
CA PHE A 19 -10.75 4.13 -10.17
C PHE A 19 -12.12 3.80 -10.75
N ALA A 20 -12.66 4.67 -11.58
CA ALA A 20 -13.92 4.42 -12.28
C ALA A 20 -13.73 4.58 -13.80
N VAL A 21 -14.41 3.74 -14.56
CA VAL A 21 -14.51 3.84 -16.02
C VAL A 21 -15.99 3.81 -16.39
N GLU A 22 -16.47 4.85 -17.05
CA GLU A 22 -17.89 4.99 -17.44
C GLU A 22 -18.87 4.78 -16.26
N GLY A 23 -18.47 5.28 -15.07
CA GLY A 23 -19.25 5.13 -13.84
C GLY A 23 -19.11 3.79 -13.13
N GLN A 24 -18.50 2.78 -13.76
CA GLN A 24 -18.23 1.48 -13.12
C GLN A 24 -16.96 1.57 -12.26
N PRO A 25 -17.06 1.33 -10.94
CA PRO A 25 -15.88 1.31 -10.06
C PRO A 25 -15.08 0.02 -10.22
N TYR A 26 -13.76 0.17 -10.08
CA TYR A 26 -12.79 -0.90 -10.05
C TYR A 26 -11.83 -0.69 -8.88
N ILE A 27 -11.30 -1.79 -8.34
CA ILE A 27 -10.22 -1.80 -7.38
C ILE A 27 -9.22 -2.90 -7.75
N ILE A 28 -7.93 -2.57 -7.79
CA ILE A 28 -6.88 -3.50 -8.21
C ILE A 28 -5.78 -3.49 -7.15
N PRO A 29 -5.48 -4.63 -6.50
CA PRO A 29 -4.32 -4.75 -5.63
C PRO A 29 -3.03 -4.76 -6.47
N MET A 30 -2.03 -3.99 -6.04
CA MET A 30 -0.75 -3.87 -6.75
C MET A 30 0.41 -3.76 -5.77
N THR A 31 1.57 -4.27 -6.17
CA THR A 31 2.83 -3.84 -5.58
C THR A 31 3.13 -2.40 -6.00
N TYR A 32 3.82 -1.66 -5.14
CA TYR A 32 4.15 -0.26 -5.40
C TYR A 32 5.52 0.10 -4.81
N HIS A 33 6.07 1.20 -5.27
CA HIS A 33 7.21 1.84 -4.64
C HIS A 33 6.81 3.23 -4.16
N TYR A 34 7.32 3.62 -2.98
CA TYR A 34 7.11 4.95 -2.42
C TYR A 34 8.46 5.63 -2.19
N GLU A 35 8.66 6.78 -2.79
CA GLU A 35 9.87 7.57 -2.70
C GLU A 35 9.53 9.04 -2.94
N ASP A 36 10.11 9.95 -2.17
CA ASP A 36 10.01 11.41 -2.34
C ASP A 36 8.55 11.91 -2.50
N SER A 37 7.66 11.45 -1.64
CA SER A 37 6.22 11.79 -1.68
C SER A 37 5.53 11.39 -2.99
N VAL A 38 5.99 10.34 -3.66
CA VAL A 38 5.40 9.80 -4.88
C VAL A 38 5.17 8.30 -4.74
N VAL A 39 3.97 7.85 -5.11
CA VAL A 39 3.65 6.43 -5.26
C VAL A 39 3.86 6.03 -6.72
N TYR A 40 4.73 5.05 -6.94
CA TYR A 40 5.02 4.49 -8.26
C TYR A 40 4.32 3.15 -8.44
N LEU A 41 3.56 3.04 -9.53
CA LEU A 41 2.85 1.84 -9.95
C LEU A 41 3.42 1.36 -11.29
N HIS A 42 3.51 0.05 -11.48
CA HIS A 42 3.96 -0.49 -12.77
C HIS A 42 3.01 -1.56 -13.29
N GLY A 43 2.99 -1.77 -14.58
CA GLY A 43 2.16 -2.81 -15.17
C GLY A 43 2.22 -2.89 -16.68
N ALA A 44 1.52 -3.90 -17.22
CA ALA A 44 1.43 -4.09 -18.66
C ALA A 44 0.63 -2.95 -19.31
N PRO A 45 1.14 -2.31 -20.37
CA PRO A 45 0.49 -1.18 -21.04
C PRO A 45 -0.92 -1.49 -21.54
N ALA A 46 -1.20 -2.75 -21.87
CA ALA A 46 -2.50 -3.20 -22.35
C ALA A 46 -3.54 -3.38 -21.24
N SER A 47 -3.15 -3.39 -19.96
CA SER A 47 -4.07 -3.56 -18.85
C SER A 47 -5.05 -2.39 -18.75
N ARG A 48 -6.26 -2.68 -18.24
CA ARG A 48 -7.30 -1.64 -18.00
C ARG A 48 -6.75 -0.53 -17.11
N LEU A 49 -6.12 -0.88 -15.99
CA LEU A 49 -5.56 0.10 -15.06
C LEU A 49 -4.57 1.02 -15.76
N GLN A 50 -3.56 0.49 -16.46
CA GLN A 50 -2.54 1.31 -17.10
C GLN A 50 -3.11 2.23 -18.19
N LYS A 51 -4.11 1.76 -18.94
CA LYS A 51 -4.85 2.60 -19.89
C LYS A 51 -5.58 3.74 -19.20
N THR A 52 -6.25 3.44 -18.08
CA THR A 52 -6.99 4.43 -17.27
C THR A 52 -6.05 5.46 -16.66
N LEU A 53 -4.92 5.02 -16.10
CA LEU A 53 -3.90 5.91 -15.54
C LEU A 53 -3.31 6.85 -16.60
N ARG A 54 -2.99 6.35 -17.79
CA ARG A 54 -2.48 7.18 -18.92
C ARG A 54 -3.52 8.17 -19.44
N ALA A 55 -4.79 7.85 -19.32
CA ALA A 55 -5.88 8.76 -19.70
C ALA A 55 -6.06 9.92 -18.70
N GLY A 56 -5.31 9.95 -17.61
CA GLY A 56 -5.41 10.99 -16.59
C GLY A 56 -6.65 10.88 -15.71
N THR A 57 -7.22 9.69 -15.59
CA THR A 57 -8.37 9.47 -14.69
C THR A 57 -7.91 9.58 -13.24
N PRO A 58 -8.62 10.35 -12.38
CA PRO A 58 -8.33 10.39 -10.95
C PRO A 58 -8.43 9.01 -10.30
N VAL A 59 -7.54 8.74 -9.35
CA VAL A 59 -7.48 7.48 -8.60
C VAL A 59 -7.44 7.74 -7.11
N ALA A 60 -7.87 6.74 -6.34
CA ALA A 60 -7.59 6.63 -4.92
C ALA A 60 -6.69 5.41 -4.70
N ILE A 61 -5.59 5.58 -3.97
CA ILE A 61 -4.64 4.53 -3.65
C ILE A 61 -4.67 4.30 -2.15
N GLU A 62 -5.18 3.15 -1.73
CA GLU A 62 -5.25 2.77 -0.32
C GLU A 62 -4.14 1.81 0.03
N VAL A 63 -3.51 2.04 1.19
CA VAL A 63 -2.58 1.11 1.84
C VAL A 63 -2.99 0.94 3.28
N MET A 64 -3.12 -0.32 3.74
CA MET A 64 -3.50 -0.65 5.10
C MET A 64 -2.51 -1.64 5.73
N LEU A 65 -2.23 -1.41 7.00
CA LEU A 65 -1.52 -2.31 7.89
C LEU A 65 -2.50 -2.81 8.97
N LEU A 66 -2.67 -4.11 9.05
CA LEU A 66 -3.47 -4.73 10.10
C LEU A 66 -2.56 -5.11 11.27
N ASP A 67 -2.63 -4.33 12.36
CA ASP A 67 -1.74 -4.48 13.51
C ASP A 67 -2.28 -5.49 14.56
N GLY A 68 -3.58 -5.75 14.56
CA GLY A 68 -4.14 -6.75 15.48
C GLY A 68 -5.65 -6.86 15.48
N LEU A 69 -6.14 -7.93 16.07
CA LEU A 69 -7.57 -8.19 16.30
C LEU A 69 -7.89 -7.88 17.76
N VAL A 70 -8.98 -7.16 18.00
CA VAL A 70 -9.38 -6.72 19.32
C VAL A 70 -10.65 -7.47 19.73
N ALA A 71 -10.50 -8.45 20.63
CA ALA A 71 -11.61 -9.18 21.21
C ALA A 71 -12.15 -8.48 22.45
N SER A 72 -13.45 -8.36 22.57
CA SER A 72 -14.17 -7.77 23.71
C SER A 72 -15.17 -8.78 24.29
N ARG A 73 -15.56 -8.60 25.54
CA ARG A 73 -16.68 -9.34 26.13
C ARG A 73 -18.04 -8.95 25.54
N ASP A 74 -18.13 -7.76 24.98
CA ASP A 74 -19.32 -7.27 24.29
C ASP A 74 -19.12 -7.38 22.78
N ALA A 75 -19.97 -8.14 22.09
CA ALA A 75 -19.85 -8.39 20.67
C ALA A 75 -19.71 -7.10 19.83
N LYS A 76 -20.42 -6.03 20.19
CA LYS A 76 -20.36 -4.72 19.51
C LYS A 76 -19.01 -4.01 19.64
N ASN A 77 -18.16 -4.42 20.57
CA ASN A 77 -16.87 -3.79 20.87
C ASN A 77 -15.67 -4.57 20.28
N HIS A 78 -15.90 -5.69 19.59
CA HIS A 78 -14.86 -6.31 18.76
C HIS A 78 -14.39 -5.33 17.72
N SER A 79 -13.08 -5.30 17.45
CA SER A 79 -12.49 -4.31 16.55
C SER A 79 -11.15 -4.77 15.99
N LEU A 80 -10.50 -3.89 15.24
CA LEU A 80 -9.16 -4.07 14.70
C LEU A 80 -8.25 -2.95 15.21
N ASN A 81 -6.98 -3.24 15.44
CA ASN A 81 -5.91 -2.26 15.46
C ASN A 81 -5.32 -2.20 14.05
N TYR A 82 -5.20 -1.00 13.51
CA TYR A 82 -4.77 -0.81 12.13
C TYR A 82 -4.24 0.60 11.89
N ARG A 83 -3.48 0.74 10.82
CA ARG A 83 -3.06 2.01 10.23
C ARG A 83 -3.41 1.98 8.75
N SER A 84 -4.01 3.02 8.23
CA SER A 84 -4.34 3.13 6.80
C SER A 84 -4.12 4.53 6.28
N VAL A 85 -3.80 4.62 4.98
CA VAL A 85 -3.70 5.86 4.23
C VAL A 85 -4.42 5.71 2.90
N VAL A 86 -5.11 6.75 2.49
CA VAL A 86 -5.64 6.89 1.13
C VAL A 86 -5.00 8.11 0.51
N VAL A 87 -4.35 7.93 -0.63
CA VAL A 87 -3.77 8.98 -1.47
C VAL A 87 -4.71 9.21 -2.64
N TYR A 88 -5.00 10.47 -2.93
CA TYR A 88 -5.80 10.88 -4.09
C TYR A 88 -4.91 11.59 -5.08
N GLY A 89 -5.11 11.35 -6.37
CA GLY A 89 -4.33 12.04 -7.39
C GLY A 89 -4.59 11.55 -8.82
N VAL A 90 -3.79 12.10 -9.71
CA VAL A 90 -3.76 11.73 -11.12
C VAL A 90 -2.36 11.23 -11.45
N ALA A 91 -2.29 10.11 -12.15
CA ALA A 91 -1.02 9.50 -12.48
C ALA A 91 -0.35 10.19 -13.67
N VAL A 92 0.96 10.34 -13.60
CA VAL A 92 1.82 10.85 -14.67
C VAL A 92 2.77 9.76 -15.14
N PRO A 93 2.92 9.51 -16.45
CA PRO A 93 3.85 8.51 -16.95
C PRO A 93 5.31 8.85 -16.67
N VAL A 94 6.07 7.88 -16.18
CA VAL A 94 7.53 7.95 -16.13
C VAL A 94 8.07 7.51 -17.49
N THR A 95 8.62 8.46 -18.28
CA THR A 95 9.09 8.20 -19.65
C THR A 95 10.59 7.92 -19.73
N ASP A 96 11.38 8.45 -18.79
CA ASP A 96 12.83 8.25 -18.76
C ASP A 96 13.17 6.79 -18.44
N THR A 97 13.87 6.14 -19.37
CA THR A 97 14.29 4.73 -19.26
C THR A 97 15.26 4.49 -18.10
N ARG A 98 16.13 5.46 -17.77
CA ARG A 98 17.04 5.35 -16.63
C ARG A 98 16.26 5.38 -15.33
N ARG A 99 15.30 6.30 -15.21
CA ARG A 99 14.41 6.38 -14.03
C ARG A 99 13.56 5.12 -13.88
N LYS A 100 12.98 4.60 -14.98
CA LYS A 100 12.25 3.32 -14.96
C LYS A 100 13.12 2.19 -14.40
N ARG A 101 14.38 2.08 -14.85
CA ARG A 101 15.32 1.06 -14.37
C ARG A 101 15.56 1.20 -12.88
N ALA A 102 15.92 2.39 -12.41
CA ALA A 102 16.16 2.66 -10.99
C ALA A 102 14.94 2.31 -10.11
N LEU A 103 13.72 2.64 -10.58
CA LEU A 103 12.48 2.30 -9.87
C LEU A 103 12.23 0.78 -9.81
N MET A 104 12.54 0.02 -10.89
CA MET A 104 12.41 -1.44 -10.86
C MET A 104 13.41 -2.09 -9.91
N GLU A 105 14.63 -1.58 -9.86
CA GLU A 105 15.66 -2.03 -8.91
C GLU A 105 15.24 -1.69 -7.46
N ALA A 106 14.76 -0.47 -7.21
CA ALA A 106 14.24 -0.07 -5.90
C ALA A 106 13.02 -0.89 -5.46
N MET A 107 12.13 -1.26 -6.39
CA MET A 107 11.04 -2.21 -6.11
C MET A 107 11.59 -3.59 -5.76
N THR A 108 12.59 -4.08 -6.47
CA THR A 108 13.20 -5.38 -6.13
C THR A 108 13.79 -5.36 -4.73
N GLU A 109 14.56 -4.34 -4.38
CA GLU A 109 15.11 -4.19 -3.03
C GLU A 109 14.02 -4.12 -1.97
N ARG A 110 12.94 -3.38 -2.22
CA ARG A 110 11.81 -3.24 -1.30
C ARG A 110 11.12 -4.58 -0.98
N TYR A 111 10.94 -5.44 -1.98
CA TYR A 111 10.20 -6.71 -1.83
C TYR A 111 11.11 -7.91 -1.57
N PHE A 112 12.37 -7.80 -1.95
CA PHE A 112 13.38 -8.86 -1.85
C PHE A 112 14.71 -8.27 -1.37
N PRO A 113 14.76 -7.76 -0.13
CA PRO A 113 15.94 -7.06 0.38
C PRO A 113 17.20 -7.93 0.32
N GLY A 114 18.32 -7.29 -0.01
CA GLY A 114 19.62 -7.94 -0.12
C GLY A 114 19.89 -8.66 -1.46
N ARG A 115 18.94 -8.63 -2.40
CA ARG A 115 19.19 -9.17 -3.75
C ARG A 115 19.91 -8.15 -4.63
N THR A 116 21.01 -8.55 -5.23
CA THR A 116 21.91 -7.71 -6.03
C THR A 116 21.74 -7.94 -7.51
N VAL A 117 21.48 -6.88 -8.26
CA VAL A 117 21.41 -6.93 -9.73
C VAL A 117 22.74 -7.37 -10.34
N GLY A 118 22.70 -8.27 -11.32
CA GLY A 118 23.87 -8.85 -11.98
C GLY A 118 24.50 -10.03 -11.23
N HIS A 119 24.04 -10.32 -10.01
CA HIS A 119 24.45 -11.49 -9.23
C HIS A 119 23.25 -12.41 -8.95
N ASP A 120 22.18 -11.90 -8.34
CA ASP A 120 21.00 -12.67 -7.95
C ASP A 120 19.88 -12.62 -8.99
N TYR A 121 19.90 -11.61 -9.86
CA TYR A 121 18.95 -11.46 -10.96
C TYR A 121 19.53 -10.60 -12.09
N ASP A 122 19.04 -10.83 -13.31
CA ASP A 122 19.46 -10.06 -14.46
C ASP A 122 18.84 -8.65 -14.49
N PRO A 123 19.58 -7.60 -14.90
CA PRO A 123 19.02 -6.27 -15.04
C PRO A 123 17.93 -6.23 -16.11
N ALA A 124 16.91 -5.40 -15.89
CA ALA A 124 15.88 -5.20 -16.90
C ALA A 124 16.48 -4.65 -18.20
N THR A 125 16.23 -5.33 -19.32
CA THR A 125 16.68 -4.86 -20.63
C THR A 125 15.94 -3.60 -21.07
N THR A 126 16.50 -2.85 -22.00
CA THR A 126 15.81 -1.69 -22.60
C THR A 126 14.48 -2.10 -23.25
N GLY A 127 14.41 -3.31 -23.82
CA GLY A 127 13.18 -3.87 -24.38
C GLY A 127 12.11 -4.08 -23.30
N HIS A 128 12.46 -4.66 -22.16
CA HIS A 128 11.56 -4.84 -21.04
C HIS A 128 11.04 -3.50 -20.52
N LEU A 129 11.91 -2.49 -20.35
CA LEU A 129 11.52 -1.16 -19.86
C LEU A 129 10.62 -0.38 -20.83
N ARG A 130 10.74 -0.63 -22.14
CA ARG A 130 9.83 -0.06 -23.15
C ARG A 130 8.48 -0.73 -23.16
N ALA A 131 8.43 -2.03 -22.85
CA ALA A 131 7.20 -2.83 -22.76
C ALA A 131 6.48 -2.71 -21.41
N LEU A 132 6.96 -1.86 -20.51
CA LEU A 132 6.42 -1.64 -19.17
C LEU A 132 5.96 -0.20 -19.00
N ASP A 133 4.75 0.00 -18.50
CA ASP A 133 4.34 1.29 -17.98
C ASP A 133 4.79 1.43 -16.52
N VAL A 134 5.34 2.59 -16.20
CA VAL A 134 5.55 3.05 -14.83
C VAL A 134 4.84 4.39 -14.69
N MET A 135 3.97 4.48 -13.71
CA MET A 135 3.13 5.65 -13.44
C MET A 135 3.48 6.20 -12.06
N ALA A 136 3.59 7.53 -11.97
CA ALA A 136 3.87 8.26 -10.75
C ALA A 136 2.59 8.99 -10.28
N VAL A 137 2.22 8.85 -9.03
CA VAL A 137 1.12 9.60 -8.38
C VAL A 137 1.72 10.38 -7.23
N ALA A 138 1.70 11.71 -7.32
CA ALA A 138 2.14 12.58 -6.24
C ALA A 138 1.20 12.45 -5.02
N VAL A 139 1.79 12.49 -3.81
CA VAL A 139 1.05 12.43 -2.54
C VAL A 139 0.76 13.86 -2.08
N ASP A 140 -0.06 14.58 -2.85
CA ASP A 140 -0.45 15.97 -2.55
C ASP A 140 -1.73 16.03 -1.70
N GLU A 141 -2.66 15.10 -1.91
CA GLU A 141 -3.89 14.96 -1.15
C GLU A 141 -3.96 13.55 -0.55
N LEU A 142 -4.16 13.48 0.76
CA LEU A 142 -4.24 12.23 1.49
C LEU A 142 -5.18 12.29 2.69
N SER A 143 -5.66 11.10 3.10
CA SER A 143 -6.33 10.86 4.37
C SER A 143 -5.64 9.69 5.08
N ALA A 144 -5.22 9.88 6.33
CA ALA A 144 -4.64 8.81 7.13
C ALA A 144 -5.47 8.57 8.39
N LYS A 145 -5.57 7.29 8.79
CA LYS A 145 -6.37 6.86 9.93
C LYS A 145 -5.67 5.71 10.66
N ALA A 146 -5.69 5.77 11.98
CA ALA A 146 -5.15 4.70 12.82
C ALA A 146 -6.06 4.42 14.00
N ARG A 147 -6.08 3.18 14.45
CA ARG A 147 -6.61 2.73 15.72
C ARG A 147 -5.63 1.79 16.37
N SER A 148 -5.35 2.03 17.65
CA SER A 148 -4.51 1.17 18.48
C SER A 148 -5.11 1.04 19.87
N GLY A 149 -4.68 0.03 20.61
CA GLY A 149 -5.00 -0.16 22.02
C GLY A 149 -5.95 -1.32 22.32
N PRO A 150 -6.24 -1.51 23.60
CA PRO A 150 -7.05 -2.61 24.10
C PRO A 150 -8.54 -2.45 23.74
N PRO A 151 -9.35 -3.48 23.99
CA PRO A 151 -10.80 -3.37 23.96
C PRO A 151 -11.31 -2.33 24.97
N ARG A 152 -12.43 -1.66 24.66
CA ARG A 152 -12.96 -0.52 25.43
C ARG A 152 -14.36 -0.74 25.98
N GLY A 153 -14.81 -1.98 26.11
CA GLY A 153 -16.09 -2.31 26.70
C GLY A 153 -16.07 -2.11 28.23
N ALA A 154 -17.20 -1.73 28.83
CA ALA A 154 -17.31 -1.51 30.28
C ALA A 154 -16.90 -2.73 31.10
N ARG A 155 -17.04 -3.96 30.55
CA ARG A 155 -16.65 -5.22 31.17
C ARG A 155 -15.24 -5.71 30.79
N ASP A 156 -14.55 -5.03 29.91
CA ASP A 156 -13.24 -5.46 29.41
C ASP A 156 -12.11 -5.22 30.42
N ALA A 157 -12.31 -4.29 31.37
CA ALA A 157 -11.36 -3.98 32.42
C ALA A 157 -11.45 -4.98 33.63
N LEU A 158 -12.46 -5.82 33.65
CA LEU A 158 -12.74 -6.73 34.75
C LEU A 158 -12.27 -8.14 34.39
N ASP A 159 -11.13 -8.55 34.95
CA ASP A 159 -10.69 -9.94 34.97
C ASP A 159 -9.79 -10.47 33.82
N LYS A 160 -8.76 -11.20 34.28
CA LYS A 160 -7.89 -12.03 33.45
C LYS A 160 -8.38 -13.49 33.32
N ALA A 161 -9.69 -13.72 33.55
CA ALA A 161 -10.27 -15.07 33.46
C ALA A 161 -10.34 -15.60 32.02
N PRO A 162 -10.40 -16.91 31.80
CA PRO A 162 -10.66 -17.50 30.50
C PRO A 162 -11.89 -16.87 29.83
N GLY A 163 -11.77 -16.38 28.61
CA GLY A 163 -12.80 -15.61 27.89
C GLY A 163 -12.71 -14.10 28.07
N SER A 164 -11.64 -13.59 28.71
CA SER A 164 -11.35 -12.15 28.82
C SER A 164 -11.18 -11.49 27.49
N ALA A 165 -11.36 -10.16 27.47
CA ALA A 165 -11.00 -9.32 26.36
C ALA A 165 -9.46 -9.31 26.15
N PHE A 166 -9.00 -9.42 24.92
CA PHE A 166 -7.59 -9.45 24.58
C PHE A 166 -7.32 -8.87 23.18
N VAL A 167 -6.07 -8.57 22.93
CA VAL A 167 -5.59 -8.19 21.59
C VAL A 167 -4.73 -9.32 21.07
N VAL A 168 -5.08 -9.87 19.90
CA VAL A 168 -4.21 -10.75 19.14
C VAL A 168 -3.35 -9.87 18.27
N LEU A 169 -2.06 -9.81 18.53
CA LEU A 169 -1.09 -9.24 17.63
C LEU A 169 -0.91 -10.24 16.47
N LEU A 170 -1.05 -9.79 15.26
CA LEU A 170 -0.76 -10.63 14.11
C LEU A 170 0.77 -10.70 13.97
N PRO A 171 1.35 -11.91 13.91
CA PRO A 171 2.78 -12.06 13.81
C PRO A 171 3.29 -11.36 12.57
N GLY A 172 4.19 -10.43 12.80
CA GLY A 172 5.21 -9.87 11.96
C GLY A 172 4.93 -9.70 10.47
N LEU A 173 4.45 -8.54 10.14
CA LEU A 173 5.03 -7.79 9.04
C LEU A 173 6.13 -6.87 9.62
N ASP A 174 6.76 -7.32 10.70
CA ASP A 174 7.94 -6.70 11.28
C ASP A 174 9.14 -7.00 10.38
N SER A 175 9.44 -6.08 9.51
CA SER A 175 10.78 -5.75 9.00
C SER A 175 10.71 -4.73 7.88
#